data_a8f17075210850e762a0c3b39d7f8343
#
_entry.id   a8f17075210850e762a0c3b39d7f8343
#
_cell.length_a   1.000
_cell.length_b   1.000
_cell.length_c   1.000
_cell.angle_alpha   90.00
_cell.angle_beta   90.00
_cell.angle_gamma   90.00
#
_symmetry.space_group_name_H-M   'P 1'
#
loop_
_entity.id
_entity.type
_entity.pdbx_description
1 polymer ?
#
loop_
_entity_poly.entity_id
_entity_poly.type
_entity_poly.pdbx_seq_one_letter_code
_entity_poly.pdbx_strand_id
1 'polypeptide(L)'
;RIRNLERECSKSQKIISQLQTELDCSHREIDRLEEILKESISRPTQTTIVNGNPTTTNKIENTVNMMAPITQVYLEDQAQFLRKEHIREGITGYARYALDYPLKNRVVCSDFSRRKVQYRDEQGNIICDPQMIKLSQDLFKAIRTRNDELIREYTNDLVEMMKYDDSPMLTDLLT
;
A
#
# COMPACT_ATOMS: atom_id res chain seq x y z
N ARG A 1 -16.45 -48.27 -3.33
CA ARG A 1 -17.14 -47.00 -2.94
C ARG A 1 -16.71 -46.55 -1.54
N ILE A 2 -16.77 -47.40 -0.51
CA ILE A 2 -16.44 -47.09 0.89
C ILE A 2 -14.99 -46.59 1.03
N ARG A 3 -14.02 -47.28 0.44
CA ARG A 3 -12.59 -46.88 0.51
C ARG A 3 -12.28 -45.51 -0.10
N ASN A 4 -13.06 -45.03 -1.05
CA ASN A 4 -12.88 -43.69 -1.63
C ASN A 4 -13.40 -42.64 -0.67
N LEU A 5 -14.55 -42.88 -0.01
CA LEU A 5 -15.10 -41.98 1.01
C LEU A 5 -14.17 -41.85 2.23
N GLU A 6 -13.55 -42.95 2.66
CA GLU A 6 -12.56 -42.94 3.75
C GLU A 6 -11.32 -42.09 3.39
N ARG A 7 -10.83 -42.17 2.14
CA ARG A 7 -9.72 -41.34 1.66
C ARG A 7 -10.08 -39.87 1.61
N GLU A 8 -11.28 -39.52 1.16
CA GLU A 8 -11.73 -38.15 1.10
C GLU A 8 -11.96 -37.57 2.50
N CYS A 9 -12.53 -38.37 3.41
CA CYS A 9 -12.67 -37.99 4.81
C CYS A 9 -11.30 -37.71 5.46
N SER A 10 -10.32 -38.57 5.23
CA SER A 10 -8.94 -38.39 5.73
C SER A 10 -8.26 -37.13 5.16
N LYS A 11 -8.49 -36.82 3.87
CA LYS A 11 -7.99 -35.58 3.26
C LYS A 11 -8.64 -34.34 3.87
N SER A 12 -9.95 -34.36 4.03
CA SER A 12 -10.70 -33.27 4.63
C SER A 12 -10.28 -33.02 6.08
N GLN A 13 -10.05 -34.08 6.87
CA GLN A 13 -9.52 -33.95 8.23
C GLN A 13 -8.15 -33.30 8.28
N LYS A 14 -7.24 -33.63 7.34
CA LYS A 14 -5.92 -32.97 7.23
C LYS A 14 -6.05 -31.48 6.92
N ILE A 15 -6.93 -31.12 5.99
CA ILE A 15 -7.17 -29.72 5.62
C ILE A 15 -7.75 -28.96 6.81
N ILE A 16 -8.73 -29.53 7.52
CA ILE A 16 -9.31 -28.92 8.73
C ILE A 16 -8.23 -28.68 9.79
N SER A 17 -7.38 -29.68 10.05
CA SER A 17 -6.29 -29.55 11.02
C SER A 17 -5.29 -28.45 10.61
N GLN A 18 -4.97 -28.34 9.32
CA GLN A 18 -4.09 -27.29 8.80
C GLN A 18 -4.72 -25.91 8.96
N LEU A 19 -5.99 -25.74 8.59
CA LEU A 19 -6.71 -24.46 8.72
C LEU A 19 -6.86 -24.04 10.18
N GLN A 20 -7.06 -24.99 11.09
CA GLN A 20 -7.08 -24.72 12.54
C GLN A 20 -5.73 -24.18 13.02
N THR A 21 -4.62 -24.78 12.56
CA THR A 21 -3.27 -24.31 12.91
C THR A 21 -2.99 -22.91 12.39
N GLU A 22 -3.42 -22.60 11.16
CA GLU A 22 -3.29 -21.27 10.56
C GLU A 22 -4.15 -20.24 11.30
N LEU A 23 -5.36 -20.61 11.70
CA LEU A 23 -6.26 -19.76 12.49
C LEU A 23 -5.66 -19.44 13.87
N ASP A 24 -5.12 -20.45 14.56
CA ASP A 24 -4.45 -20.25 15.86
C ASP A 24 -3.19 -19.39 15.74
N CYS A 25 -2.48 -19.47 14.61
CA CYS A 25 -1.36 -18.60 14.33
C CYS A 25 -1.80 -17.14 14.14
N SER A 26 -2.86 -16.93 13.36
CA SER A 26 -3.44 -15.60 13.13
C SER A 26 -3.99 -14.97 14.41
N HIS A 27 -4.64 -15.76 15.27
CA HIS A 27 -5.12 -15.26 16.56
C HIS A 27 -3.96 -14.80 17.44
N ARG A 28 -2.87 -15.57 17.52
CA ARG A 28 -1.68 -15.17 18.30
C ARG A 28 -1.04 -13.90 17.78
N GLU A 29 -1.09 -13.68 16.47
CA GLU A 29 -0.56 -12.46 15.86
C GLU A 29 -1.47 -11.25 16.15
N ILE A 30 -2.78 -11.43 16.14
CA ILE A 30 -3.76 -10.40 16.56
C ILE A 30 -3.55 -10.04 18.03
N ASP A 31 -3.45 -11.01 18.93
CA ASP A 31 -3.22 -10.77 20.35
C ASP A 31 -1.92 -9.98 20.59
N ARG A 32 -0.85 -10.35 19.86
CA ARG A 32 0.43 -9.65 19.91
C ARG A 32 0.34 -8.20 19.44
N LEU A 33 -0.40 -7.95 18.36
CA LEU A 33 -0.62 -6.61 17.84
C LEU A 33 -1.48 -5.77 18.78
N GLU A 34 -2.49 -6.39 19.40
CA GLU A 34 -3.29 -5.73 20.44
C GLU A 34 -2.46 -5.35 21.66
N GLU A 35 -1.53 -6.20 22.08
CA GLU A 35 -0.63 -5.92 23.21
C GLU A 35 0.31 -4.74 22.89
N ILE A 36 0.90 -4.73 21.68
CA ILE A 36 1.72 -3.61 21.19
C ILE A 36 0.90 -2.31 21.14
N LEU A 37 -0.35 -2.37 20.66
CA LEU A 37 -1.25 -1.23 20.65
C LEU A 37 -1.57 -0.72 22.07
N LYS A 38 -1.89 -1.63 22.99
CA LYS A 38 -2.15 -1.29 24.41
C LYS A 38 -0.91 -0.66 25.06
N GLU A 39 0.26 -1.20 24.79
CA GLU A 39 1.52 -0.67 25.32
C GLU A 39 1.84 0.72 24.70
N SER A 40 1.56 0.89 23.44
CA SER A 40 1.70 2.16 22.71
C SER A 40 0.74 3.26 23.21
N ILE A 41 -0.48 2.85 23.58
CA ILE A 41 -1.51 3.75 24.16
C ILE A 41 -1.23 4.02 25.64
N SER A 42 -0.71 3.02 26.37
CA SER A 42 -0.41 3.10 27.81
C SER A 42 0.90 3.80 28.12
N ARG A 43 1.79 3.99 27.13
CA ARG A 43 2.92 4.91 27.31
C ARG A 43 2.32 6.29 27.52
N PRO A 44 2.44 6.90 28.72
CA PRO A 44 2.08 8.29 28.87
C PRO A 44 2.95 9.01 27.86
N THR A 45 2.33 9.51 26.81
CA THR A 45 2.92 10.59 26.05
C THR A 45 3.23 11.61 27.12
N GLN A 46 4.49 11.72 27.54
CA GLN A 46 4.92 12.88 28.26
C GLN A 46 4.67 14.04 27.30
N THR A 47 3.42 14.48 27.30
CA THR A 47 3.06 15.81 26.86
C THR A 47 3.72 16.68 27.92
N THR A 48 5.03 16.88 27.77
CA THR A 48 5.66 18.03 28.34
C THR A 48 4.94 19.19 27.71
N ILE A 49 3.91 19.69 28.41
CA ILE A 49 3.37 21.02 28.17
C ILE A 49 4.52 21.95 28.57
N VAL A 50 5.50 22.05 27.69
CA VAL A 50 6.47 23.10 27.72
C VAL A 50 5.73 24.29 27.19
N ASN A 51 5.31 25.15 28.12
CA ASN A 51 4.86 26.50 27.83
C ASN A 51 5.68 27.07 26.67
N GLY A 52 5.01 27.27 25.54
CA GLY A 52 5.41 28.22 24.53
C GLY A 52 6.80 28.03 23.90
N ASN A 53 7.17 26.84 23.41
CA ASN A 53 8.33 26.75 22.56
C ASN A 53 8.02 25.97 21.26
N PRO A 54 8.21 26.59 20.08
CA PRO A 54 7.82 26.04 18.77
C PRO A 54 8.82 24.99 18.25
N THR A 55 9.40 24.14 19.12
CA THR A 55 10.55 23.31 18.78
C THR A 55 10.21 22.14 17.83
N THR A 56 8.99 21.63 17.86
CA THR A 56 8.60 20.50 17.02
C THR A 56 8.20 20.98 15.62
N THR A 57 7.49 22.07 15.51
CA THR A 57 7.10 22.69 14.24
C THR A 57 8.34 23.11 13.46
N ASN A 58 9.31 23.75 14.12
CA ASN A 58 10.57 24.17 13.51
C ASN A 58 11.42 22.99 13.00
N LYS A 59 11.37 21.82 13.66
CA LYS A 59 12.08 20.63 13.18
C LYS A 59 11.46 20.08 11.90
N ILE A 60 10.14 20.01 11.81
CA ILE A 60 9.44 19.54 10.64
C ILE A 60 9.66 20.49 9.47
N GLU A 61 9.50 21.78 9.67
CA GLU A 61 9.75 22.81 8.65
C GLU A 61 11.19 22.78 8.15
N ASN A 62 12.17 22.65 9.03
CA ASN A 62 13.58 22.51 8.66
C ASN A 62 13.82 21.26 7.82
N THR A 63 13.18 20.12 8.18
CA THR A 63 13.30 18.89 7.41
C THR A 63 12.69 19.06 6.02
N VAL A 64 11.49 19.65 5.92
CA VAL A 64 10.83 19.88 4.63
C VAL A 64 11.61 20.86 3.76
N ASN A 65 12.22 21.90 4.36
CA ASN A 65 13.05 22.86 3.64
C ASN A 65 14.30 22.25 3.02
N MET A 66 14.81 21.15 3.59
CA MET A 66 15.96 20.40 3.04
C MET A 66 15.55 19.41 1.94
N MET A 67 14.27 19.13 1.77
CA MET A 67 13.79 18.20 0.76
C MET A 67 13.79 18.83 -0.62
N ALA A 68 14.05 18.03 -1.63
CA ALA A 68 13.88 18.47 -3.00
C ALA A 68 12.39 18.64 -3.32
N PRO A 69 12.02 19.65 -4.12
CA PRO A 69 10.63 19.92 -4.47
C PRO A 69 10.01 18.77 -5.29
N ILE A 70 8.70 18.62 -5.16
CA ILE A 70 7.91 17.75 -6.01
C ILE A 70 7.35 18.60 -7.14
N THR A 71 7.82 18.32 -8.36
CA THR A 71 7.39 18.98 -9.59
C THR A 71 6.61 18.01 -10.46
N GLN A 72 5.79 18.52 -11.38
CA GLN A 72 5.06 17.67 -12.32
C GLN A 72 6.04 16.84 -13.17
N VAL A 73 7.11 17.47 -13.68
CA VAL A 73 8.16 16.79 -14.46
C VAL A 73 8.81 15.67 -13.67
N TYR A 74 9.13 15.92 -12.40
CA TYR A 74 9.69 14.89 -11.54
C TYR A 74 8.73 13.70 -11.36
N LEU A 75 7.44 13.96 -11.14
CA LEU A 75 6.45 12.88 -10.98
C LEU A 75 6.31 12.05 -12.27
N GLU A 76 6.35 12.70 -13.43
CA GLU A 76 6.32 12.05 -14.74
C GLU A 76 7.57 11.21 -14.99
N ASP A 77 8.76 11.70 -14.61
CA ASP A 77 9.99 10.92 -14.67
C ASP A 77 9.93 9.68 -13.76
N GLN A 78 9.31 9.80 -12.59
CA GLN A 78 9.14 8.67 -11.69
C GLN A 78 8.13 7.63 -12.19
N ALA A 79 7.23 7.98 -13.11
CA ALA A 79 6.27 7.06 -13.68
C ALA A 79 6.91 5.83 -14.35
N GLN A 80 8.16 5.95 -14.84
CA GLN A 80 8.91 4.82 -15.42
C GLN A 80 9.13 3.65 -14.44
N PHE A 81 9.13 3.91 -13.13
CA PHE A 81 9.29 2.89 -12.10
C PHE A 81 7.98 2.16 -11.74
N LEU A 82 6.84 2.62 -12.28
CA LEU A 82 5.60 1.87 -12.16
C LEU A 82 5.68 0.59 -13.00
N ARG A 83 5.35 -0.55 -12.42
CA ARG A 83 5.49 -1.88 -13.01
C ARG A 83 4.17 -2.66 -12.94
N LYS A 84 4.07 -3.73 -13.73
CA LYS A 84 2.91 -4.65 -13.73
C LYS A 84 2.60 -5.22 -12.34
N GLU A 85 3.63 -5.50 -11.53
CA GLU A 85 3.46 -6.02 -10.17
C GLU A 85 2.65 -5.05 -9.31
N HIS A 86 2.92 -3.73 -9.42
CA HIS A 86 2.17 -2.71 -8.69
C HIS A 86 0.69 -2.67 -9.11
N ILE A 87 0.42 -2.82 -10.41
CA ILE A 87 -0.96 -2.90 -10.93
C ILE A 87 -1.67 -4.14 -10.37
N ARG A 88 -0.99 -5.29 -10.39
CA ARG A 88 -1.52 -6.58 -9.94
C ARG A 88 -1.89 -6.60 -8.46
N GLU A 89 -1.12 -5.89 -7.62
CA GLU A 89 -1.38 -5.75 -6.19
C GLU A 89 -2.46 -4.70 -5.86
N GLY A 90 -2.97 -3.99 -6.87
CA GLY A 90 -4.02 -2.98 -6.70
C GLY A 90 -3.59 -1.82 -5.80
N ILE A 91 -4.44 -1.41 -4.85
CA ILE A 91 -4.22 -0.25 -3.97
C ILE A 91 -2.89 -0.36 -3.22
N THR A 92 -2.56 -1.54 -2.71
CA THR A 92 -1.31 -1.79 -1.97
C THR A 92 -0.08 -1.60 -2.86
N GLY A 93 -0.16 -2.05 -4.12
CA GLY A 93 0.92 -1.88 -5.09
C GLY A 93 1.15 -0.41 -5.45
N TYR A 94 0.09 0.36 -5.68
CA TYR A 94 0.22 1.81 -5.92
C TYR A 94 0.78 2.55 -4.70
N ALA A 95 0.37 2.18 -3.49
CA ALA A 95 0.92 2.77 -2.27
C ALA A 95 2.41 2.46 -2.12
N ARG A 96 2.83 1.22 -2.39
CA ARG A 96 4.25 0.81 -2.38
C ARG A 96 5.05 1.60 -3.41
N TYR A 97 4.57 1.66 -4.66
CA TYR A 97 5.19 2.45 -5.71
C TYR A 97 5.38 3.92 -5.27
N ALA A 98 4.32 4.54 -4.73
CA ALA A 98 4.37 5.92 -4.31
C ALA A 98 5.44 6.17 -3.22
N LEU A 99 5.52 5.29 -2.23
CA LEU A 99 6.47 5.41 -1.11
C LEU A 99 7.91 5.10 -1.51
N ASP A 100 8.13 4.14 -2.41
CA ASP A 100 9.46 3.69 -2.80
C ASP A 100 10.12 4.63 -3.82
N TYR A 101 9.33 5.32 -4.63
CA TYR A 101 9.84 6.14 -5.73
C TYR A 101 9.46 7.62 -5.59
N PRO A 102 8.27 8.11 -6.01
CA PRO A 102 8.04 9.55 -6.12
C PRO A 102 7.98 10.28 -4.78
N LEU A 103 7.53 9.65 -3.71
CA LEU A 103 7.40 10.31 -2.41
C LEU A 103 8.60 10.07 -1.48
N LYS A 104 9.51 9.20 -1.87
CA LYS A 104 10.67 8.85 -1.06
C LYS A 104 11.53 10.07 -0.76
N ASN A 105 11.73 10.36 0.53
CA ASN A 105 12.51 11.51 1.02
C ASN A 105 12.02 12.89 0.53
N ARG A 106 10.77 13.00 0.09
CA ARG A 106 10.19 14.26 -0.40
C ARG A 106 8.91 14.67 0.34
N VAL A 107 8.42 13.80 1.23
CA VAL A 107 7.20 14.02 1.99
C VAL A 107 7.43 13.71 3.45
N VAL A 108 6.89 14.52 4.33
CA VAL A 108 6.87 14.28 5.78
C VAL A 108 5.43 14.21 6.26
N CYS A 109 5.11 13.20 7.06
CA CYS A 109 3.86 13.18 7.81
C CYS A 109 4.00 14.09 9.03
N SER A 110 3.34 15.23 9.01
CA SER A 110 3.39 16.22 10.10
C SER A 110 2.35 15.96 11.20
N ASP A 111 1.26 15.27 10.88
CA ASP A 111 0.21 14.87 11.81
C ASP A 111 -0.42 13.56 11.30
N PHE A 112 -0.04 12.46 11.94
CA PHE A 112 -0.52 11.14 11.55
C PHE A 112 -2.02 10.95 11.81
N SER A 113 -2.52 11.47 12.92
CA SER A 113 -3.93 11.33 13.31
C SER A 113 -4.86 12.07 12.34
N ARG A 114 -4.41 13.21 11.83
CA ARG A 114 -5.13 14.03 10.83
C ARG A 114 -4.68 13.75 9.41
N ARG A 115 -3.79 12.76 9.20
CA ARG A 115 -3.21 12.39 7.89
C ARG A 115 -2.65 13.59 7.13
N LYS A 116 -2.02 14.53 7.85
CA LYS A 116 -1.41 15.71 7.26
C LYS A 116 0.00 15.38 6.76
N VAL A 117 0.24 15.69 5.50
CA VAL A 117 1.59 15.62 4.91
C VAL A 117 2.08 17.00 4.53
N GLN A 118 3.40 17.16 4.55
CA GLN A 118 4.07 18.37 4.10
C GLN A 118 5.14 18.00 3.06
N TYR A 119 5.23 18.82 2.03
CA TYR A 119 6.21 18.69 0.95
C TYR A 119 6.49 20.07 0.34
N ARG A 120 7.48 20.14 -0.54
CA ARG A 120 7.78 21.38 -1.28
C ARG A 120 7.20 21.30 -2.69
N ASP A 121 6.56 22.38 -3.11
CA ASP A 121 6.07 22.55 -4.48
C ASP A 121 7.19 22.99 -5.45
N GLU A 122 6.81 23.20 -6.72
CA GLU A 122 7.74 23.65 -7.78
C GLU A 122 8.38 24.99 -7.47
N GLN A 123 7.69 25.88 -6.75
CA GLN A 123 8.18 27.19 -6.35
C GLN A 123 9.04 27.12 -5.09
N GLY A 124 9.15 25.94 -4.50
CA GLY A 124 9.91 25.72 -3.26
C GLY A 124 9.12 26.08 -1.99
N ASN A 125 7.82 26.38 -2.08
CA ASN A 125 6.99 26.65 -0.91
C ASN A 125 6.64 25.35 -0.19
N ILE A 126 6.49 25.44 1.14
CA ILE A 126 6.01 24.31 1.93
C ILE A 126 4.49 24.21 1.77
N ILE A 127 4.03 23.11 1.22
CA ILE A 127 2.60 22.79 1.11
C ILE A 127 2.22 21.86 2.24
N CYS A 128 1.14 22.20 2.92
CA CYS A 128 0.47 21.33 3.89
C CYS A 128 -0.77 20.75 3.22
N ASP A 129 -0.75 19.45 2.94
CA ASP A 129 -1.81 18.73 2.21
C ASP A 129 -2.54 17.77 3.16
N PRO A 130 -3.74 18.14 3.63
CA PRO A 130 -4.55 17.25 4.46
C PRO A 130 -5.00 16.04 3.64
N GLN A 131 -4.82 14.84 4.21
CA GLN A 131 -5.21 13.57 3.58
C GLN A 131 -4.51 13.27 2.23
N MET A 132 -3.44 13.99 1.89
CA MET A 132 -2.72 13.85 0.62
C MET A 132 -3.59 14.03 -0.64
N ILE A 133 -4.64 14.85 -0.58
CA ILE A 133 -5.60 14.97 -1.68
C ILE A 133 -4.92 15.56 -2.92
N LYS A 134 -4.24 16.69 -2.77
CA LYS A 134 -3.58 17.36 -3.89
C LYS A 134 -2.45 16.51 -4.45
N LEU A 135 -1.58 16.03 -3.57
CA LEU A 135 -0.42 15.24 -3.97
C LEU A 135 -0.80 13.94 -4.68
N SER A 136 -1.87 13.26 -4.22
CA SER A 136 -2.35 12.06 -4.91
C SER A 136 -2.96 12.37 -6.28
N GLN A 137 -3.67 13.49 -6.43
CA GLN A 137 -4.19 13.90 -7.74
C GLN A 137 -3.05 14.18 -8.74
N ASP A 138 -2.02 14.91 -8.31
CA ASP A 138 -0.84 15.20 -9.13
C ASP A 138 -0.08 13.92 -9.50
N LEU A 139 0.07 13.00 -8.55
CA LEU A 139 0.69 11.69 -8.76
C LEU A 139 -0.08 10.85 -9.78
N PHE A 140 -1.39 10.67 -9.59
CA PHE A 140 -2.21 9.88 -10.52
C PHE A 140 -2.28 10.51 -11.91
N LYS A 141 -2.26 11.82 -12.01
CA LYS A 141 -2.15 12.53 -13.29
C LYS A 141 -0.83 12.20 -13.99
N ALA A 142 0.28 12.24 -13.25
CA ALA A 142 1.61 11.99 -13.82
C ALA A 142 1.80 10.54 -14.30
N ILE A 143 1.28 9.55 -13.56
CA ILE A 143 1.44 8.14 -13.93
C ILE A 143 0.42 7.63 -14.95
N ARG A 144 -0.59 8.42 -15.31
CA ARG A 144 -1.74 7.98 -16.10
C ARG A 144 -1.35 7.24 -17.38
N THR A 145 -0.51 7.84 -18.19
CA THR A 145 -0.10 7.25 -19.48
C THR A 145 0.60 5.90 -19.27
N ARG A 146 1.56 5.86 -18.35
CA ARG A 146 2.28 4.63 -18.03
C ARG A 146 1.38 3.54 -17.44
N ASN A 147 0.44 3.96 -16.61
CA ASN A 147 -0.56 3.07 -16.03
C ASN A 147 -1.43 2.42 -17.10
N ASP A 148 -1.94 3.22 -18.04
CA ASP A 148 -2.78 2.73 -19.14
C ASP A 148 -2.01 1.75 -20.05
N GLU A 149 -0.73 2.01 -20.32
CA GLU A 149 0.15 1.06 -21.02
C GLU A 149 0.27 -0.26 -20.30
N LEU A 150 0.60 -0.23 -19.02
CA LEU A 150 0.79 -1.42 -18.19
C LEU A 150 -0.50 -2.23 -18.02
N ILE A 151 -1.65 -1.57 -17.90
CA ILE A 151 -2.96 -2.25 -17.86
C ILE A 151 -3.22 -2.99 -19.16
N ARG A 152 -2.95 -2.37 -20.32
CA ARG A 152 -3.09 -3.04 -21.63
C ARG A 152 -2.17 -4.24 -21.75
N GLU A 153 -0.89 -4.07 -21.39
CA GLU A 153 0.07 -5.18 -21.38
C GLU A 153 -0.40 -6.32 -20.47
N TYR A 154 -0.83 -6.01 -19.25
CA TYR A 154 -1.32 -7.01 -18.31
C TYR A 154 -2.57 -7.73 -18.81
N THR A 155 -3.51 -6.99 -19.42
CA THR A 155 -4.72 -7.57 -20.02
C THR A 155 -4.36 -8.51 -21.17
N ASN A 156 -3.40 -8.13 -22.03
CA ASN A 156 -2.94 -9.00 -23.11
C ASN A 156 -2.29 -10.29 -22.58
N ASP A 157 -1.45 -10.18 -21.55
CA ASP A 157 -0.84 -11.35 -20.90
C ASP A 157 -1.92 -12.30 -20.36
N LEU A 158 -2.97 -11.78 -19.73
CA LEU A 158 -4.10 -12.59 -19.24
C LEU A 158 -4.87 -13.28 -20.38
N VAL A 159 -5.13 -12.55 -21.47
CA VAL A 159 -5.82 -13.13 -22.66
C VAL A 159 -4.97 -14.23 -23.29
N GLU A 160 -3.66 -14.05 -23.37
CA GLU A 160 -2.78 -15.10 -23.86
C GLU A 160 -2.77 -16.32 -22.94
N MET A 161 -2.68 -16.15 -21.63
CA MET A 161 -2.77 -17.26 -20.69
C MET A 161 -4.07 -18.04 -20.83
N MET A 162 -5.20 -17.34 -21.00
CA MET A 162 -6.51 -17.98 -21.20
C MET A 162 -6.61 -18.78 -22.50
N LYS A 163 -5.89 -18.39 -23.55
CA LYS A 163 -5.85 -19.16 -24.82
C LYS A 163 -5.13 -20.50 -24.71
N TYR A 164 -4.18 -20.63 -23.78
CA TYR A 164 -3.42 -21.87 -23.56
C TYR A 164 -4.03 -22.76 -22.49
N ASP A 165 -5.01 -22.26 -21.73
CA ASP A 165 -5.73 -23.06 -20.74
C ASP A 165 -6.94 -23.75 -21.42
N ASP A 166 -6.64 -24.80 -22.21
CA ASP A 166 -7.62 -25.73 -22.79
C ASP A 166 -8.30 -26.57 -21.69
N SER A 167 -8.65 -25.97 -20.56
CA SER A 167 -9.42 -26.62 -19.52
C SER A 167 -10.89 -26.69 -19.97
N PRO A 168 -11.49 -27.89 -20.13
CA PRO A 168 -12.86 -28.04 -20.61
C PRO A 168 -13.95 -27.48 -19.65
N MET A 169 -13.55 -26.83 -18.56
CA MET A 169 -14.45 -26.27 -17.55
C MET A 169 -15.16 -24.97 -17.94
N LEU A 170 -14.72 -24.28 -19.00
CA LEU A 170 -15.35 -23.01 -19.40
C LEU A 170 -16.44 -23.16 -20.44
N THR A 171 -16.53 -24.30 -21.10
CA THR A 171 -17.58 -24.58 -22.11
C THR A 171 -18.93 -24.90 -21.47
N ASP A 172 -18.95 -25.42 -20.24
CA ASP A 172 -20.20 -25.79 -19.54
C ASP A 172 -20.91 -24.62 -18.82
N LEU A 173 -20.29 -23.44 -18.77
CA LEU A 173 -20.87 -22.23 -18.14
C LEU A 173 -21.55 -21.29 -19.14
N LEU A 174 -21.46 -21.57 -20.44
CA LEU A 174 -22.03 -20.76 -21.53
C LEU A 174 -23.12 -21.47 -22.34
N THR A 175 -23.55 -22.67 -21.91
CA THR A 175 -24.71 -23.38 -22.42
C THR A 175 -25.80 -23.47 -21.39
#